data_f1e9a2214226acc28a802f72ff0f014e
#
_entry.id   f1e9a2214226acc28a802f72ff0f014e
#
_cell.length_a   1.000
_cell.length_b   1.000
_cell.length_c   1.000
_cell.angle_alpha   90.00
_cell.angle_beta   90.00
_cell.angle_gamma   90.00
#
_symmetry.space_group_name_H-M   'P 1'
#
loop_
_entity.id
_entity.type
_entity.pdbx_description
1 polymer ?
#
loop_
_entity_poly.entity_id
_entity_poly.type
_entity_poly.pdbx_seq_one_letter_code
_entity_poly.pdbx_strand_id
1 'polypeptide(L)'
;MTTHNQQNKCYAVALKMLMRREHSQLELSNKLQLKGFDDAEIKRSINLLIEQKYQSDERFSEAFILMRHNQGKGPVMISSELKKRGIENFDLSIFDWFELVKQVREKKFGQNLPLDYKTKAKQKRFLKFRGFDFDQINKAFPR
;
A
#
# COMPACT_ATOMS: atom_id res chain seq x y z
N MET A 1 -0.69 35.96 -15.24
CA MET A 1 0.71 35.51 -15.40
C MET A 1 1.15 34.69 -14.23
N THR A 2 0.97 35.15 -13.01
CA THR A 2 1.32 34.41 -11.81
C THR A 2 0.56 33.07 -11.74
N THR A 3 -0.73 33.05 -12.10
CA THR A 3 -1.56 31.84 -12.09
C THR A 3 -1.02 30.78 -13.05
N HIS A 4 -0.61 31.19 -14.25
CA HIS A 4 -0.07 30.28 -15.25
C HIS A 4 1.27 29.68 -14.78
N ASN A 5 2.15 30.49 -14.20
CA ASN A 5 3.43 30.04 -13.67
C ASN A 5 3.24 29.08 -12.50
N GLN A 6 2.25 29.34 -11.63
CA GLN A 6 1.93 28.46 -10.50
C GLN A 6 1.38 27.12 -10.96
N GLN A 7 0.53 27.12 -12.02
CA GLN A 7 -0.01 25.89 -12.58
C GLN A 7 1.09 25.01 -13.15
N ASN A 8 2.01 25.63 -13.91
CA ASN A 8 3.15 24.91 -14.47
C ASN A 8 4.06 24.36 -13.38
N LYS A 9 4.26 25.14 -12.32
CA LYS A 9 5.09 24.73 -11.20
C LYS A 9 4.47 23.55 -10.44
N CYS A 10 3.18 23.60 -10.18
CA CYS A 10 2.46 22.51 -9.53
C CYS A 10 2.56 21.22 -10.33
N TYR A 11 2.29 21.28 -11.62
CA TYR A 11 2.42 20.16 -12.53
C TYR A 11 3.84 19.58 -12.50
N ALA A 12 4.85 20.44 -12.60
CA ALA A 12 6.25 19.98 -12.63
C ALA A 12 6.65 19.29 -11.32
N VAL A 13 6.20 19.82 -10.19
CA VAL A 13 6.47 19.22 -8.88
C VAL A 13 5.80 17.84 -8.78
N ALA A 14 4.54 17.75 -9.20
CA ALA A 14 3.80 16.49 -9.16
C ALA A 14 4.42 15.44 -10.09
N LEU A 15 4.79 15.85 -11.31
CA LEU A 15 5.44 14.94 -12.25
C LEU A 15 6.75 14.41 -11.69
N LYS A 16 7.55 15.26 -11.06
CA LYS A 16 8.81 14.85 -10.45
C LYS A 16 8.57 13.81 -9.35
N MET A 17 7.51 13.95 -8.55
CA MET A 17 7.15 12.96 -7.55
C MET A 17 6.84 11.62 -8.18
N LEU A 18 6.06 11.63 -9.28
CA LEU A 18 5.67 10.41 -9.98
C LEU A 18 6.85 9.72 -10.65
N MET A 19 7.87 10.47 -11.04
CA MET A 19 9.08 9.89 -11.61
C MET A 19 9.92 9.14 -10.58
N ARG A 20 9.73 9.44 -9.30
CA ARG A 20 10.41 8.72 -8.21
C ARG A 20 9.72 7.40 -7.88
N ARG A 21 8.39 7.42 -7.80
CA ARG A 21 7.57 6.23 -7.55
C ARG A 21 6.13 6.52 -7.94
N GLU A 22 5.34 5.46 -8.03
CA GLU A 22 3.89 5.62 -8.17
C GLU A 22 3.33 6.30 -6.92
N HIS A 23 2.37 7.20 -7.13
CA HIS A 23 1.61 7.86 -6.06
C HIS A 23 0.14 7.75 -6.39
N SER A 24 -0.70 7.58 -5.36
CA SER A 24 -2.14 7.71 -5.55
C SER A 24 -2.51 9.18 -5.74
N GLN A 25 -3.70 9.42 -6.30
CA GLN A 25 -4.19 10.79 -6.44
C GLN A 25 -4.23 11.52 -5.11
N LEU A 26 -4.71 10.83 -4.06
CA LEU A 26 -4.81 11.42 -2.73
C LEU A 26 -3.44 11.76 -2.16
N GLU A 27 -2.46 10.86 -2.34
CA GLU A 27 -1.09 11.13 -1.90
C GLU A 27 -0.52 12.39 -2.56
N LEU A 28 -0.68 12.49 -3.89
CA LEU A 28 -0.22 13.67 -4.63
C LEU A 28 -0.90 14.93 -4.14
N SER A 29 -2.22 14.88 -4.00
CA SER A 29 -3.02 16.01 -3.56
C SER A 29 -2.55 16.50 -2.19
N ASN A 30 -2.37 15.59 -1.24
CA ASN A 30 -1.93 15.95 0.11
C ASN A 30 -0.53 16.56 0.11
N LYS A 31 0.39 15.99 -0.66
CA LYS A 31 1.76 16.52 -0.75
C LYS A 31 1.80 17.90 -1.39
N LEU A 32 1.00 18.11 -2.43
CA LEU A 32 0.94 19.39 -3.12
C LEU A 32 0.31 20.48 -2.24
N GLN A 33 -0.70 20.11 -1.45
CA GLN A 33 -1.29 21.02 -0.45
C GLN A 33 -0.25 21.46 0.58
N LEU A 34 0.57 20.53 1.05
CA LEU A 34 1.64 20.84 2.01
C LEU A 34 2.68 21.78 1.41
N LYS A 35 2.85 21.78 0.09
CA LYS A 35 3.77 22.70 -0.58
C LYS A 35 3.15 24.06 -0.88
N GLY A 36 1.89 24.26 -0.53
CA GLY A 36 1.23 25.57 -0.63
C GLY A 36 0.48 25.81 -1.92
N PHE A 37 0.33 24.82 -2.79
CA PHE A 37 -0.49 24.98 -3.99
C PHE A 37 -1.97 24.98 -3.63
N ASP A 38 -2.78 25.74 -4.36
CA ASP A 38 -4.22 25.78 -4.09
C ASP A 38 -4.94 24.58 -4.73
N ASP A 39 -6.15 24.34 -4.26
CA ASP A 39 -6.92 23.16 -4.67
C ASP A 39 -7.20 23.12 -6.17
N ALA A 40 -7.45 24.28 -6.79
CA ALA A 40 -7.74 24.36 -8.22
C ALA A 40 -6.51 23.99 -9.05
N GLU A 41 -5.34 24.48 -8.66
CA GLU A 41 -4.08 24.13 -9.33
C GLU A 41 -3.77 22.65 -9.21
N ILE A 42 -3.94 22.09 -8.00
CA ILE A 42 -3.72 20.67 -7.73
C ILE A 42 -4.62 19.83 -8.60
N LYS A 43 -5.91 20.14 -8.64
CA LYS A 43 -6.89 19.37 -9.41
C LYS A 43 -6.56 19.39 -10.90
N ARG A 44 -6.22 20.54 -11.44
CA ARG A 44 -5.85 20.66 -12.86
C ARG A 44 -4.59 19.86 -13.18
N SER A 45 -3.59 19.97 -12.33
CA SER A 45 -2.32 19.27 -12.54
C SER A 45 -2.52 17.74 -12.48
N ILE A 46 -3.25 17.26 -11.49
CA ILE A 46 -3.49 15.82 -11.33
C ILE A 46 -4.32 15.30 -12.50
N ASN A 47 -5.39 16.02 -12.90
CA ASN A 47 -6.21 15.60 -14.03
C ASN A 47 -5.40 15.48 -15.32
N LEU A 48 -4.49 16.41 -15.55
CA LEU A 48 -3.61 16.35 -16.72
C LEU A 48 -2.67 15.16 -16.66
N LEU A 49 -2.10 14.89 -15.50
CA LEU A 49 -1.20 13.75 -15.30
C LEU A 49 -1.93 12.40 -15.46
N ILE A 50 -3.20 12.33 -15.04
CA ILE A 50 -4.05 11.15 -15.28
C ILE A 50 -4.26 10.97 -16.77
N GLU A 51 -4.65 12.03 -17.46
CA GLU A 51 -4.91 12.01 -18.90
C GLU A 51 -3.67 11.57 -19.68
N GLN A 52 -2.50 12.02 -19.26
CA GLN A 52 -1.21 11.66 -19.84
C GLN A 52 -0.71 10.28 -19.40
N LYS A 53 -1.43 9.63 -18.49
CA LYS A 53 -1.09 8.30 -17.94
C LYS A 53 0.17 8.28 -17.07
N TYR A 54 0.61 9.43 -16.60
CA TYR A 54 1.68 9.50 -15.62
C TYR A 54 1.20 9.16 -14.22
N GLN A 55 -0.07 9.45 -13.92
CA GLN A 55 -0.69 9.08 -12.65
C GLN A 55 -1.76 8.01 -12.92
N SER A 56 -1.76 6.94 -12.10
CA SER A 56 -2.77 5.89 -12.17
C SER A 56 -2.92 5.27 -10.79
N ASP A 57 -4.13 5.35 -10.23
CA ASP A 57 -4.44 4.69 -8.96
C ASP A 57 -4.34 3.17 -9.09
N GLU A 58 -4.67 2.63 -10.26
CA GLU A 58 -4.55 1.20 -10.52
C GLU A 58 -3.09 0.75 -10.47
N ARG A 59 -2.19 1.44 -11.19
CA ARG A 59 -0.76 1.10 -11.13
C ARG A 59 -0.19 1.29 -9.73
N PHE A 60 -0.61 2.36 -9.04
CA PHE A 60 -0.20 2.59 -7.67
C PHE A 60 -0.59 1.40 -6.78
N SER A 61 -1.85 0.96 -6.85
CA SER A 61 -2.32 -0.13 -6.00
C SER A 61 -1.59 -1.44 -6.29
N GLU A 62 -1.35 -1.76 -7.56
CA GLU A 62 -0.61 -2.96 -7.95
C GLU A 62 0.81 -2.94 -7.39
N ALA A 63 1.51 -1.82 -7.56
CA ALA A 63 2.88 -1.66 -7.06
C ALA A 63 2.92 -1.71 -5.53
N PHE A 64 1.95 -1.10 -4.86
CA PHE A 64 1.86 -1.07 -3.42
C PHE A 64 1.63 -2.47 -2.84
N ILE A 65 0.68 -3.22 -3.42
CA ILE A 65 0.38 -4.58 -2.99
C ILE A 65 1.62 -5.48 -3.14
N LEU A 66 2.29 -5.40 -4.28
CA LEU A 66 3.50 -6.17 -4.53
C LEU A 66 4.59 -5.85 -3.51
N MET A 67 4.83 -4.57 -3.26
CA MET A 67 5.84 -4.12 -2.31
C MET A 67 5.56 -4.66 -0.90
N ARG A 68 4.31 -4.52 -0.44
CA ARG A 68 3.91 -4.97 0.89
C ARG A 68 3.94 -6.48 1.02
N HIS A 69 3.49 -7.20 -0.02
CA HIS A 69 3.60 -8.65 -0.09
C HIS A 69 5.06 -9.08 0.10
N ASN A 70 5.97 -8.46 -0.62
CA ASN A 70 7.39 -8.78 -0.55
C ASN A 70 8.00 -8.46 0.82
N GLN A 71 7.37 -7.56 1.58
CA GLN A 71 7.77 -7.24 2.96
C GLN A 71 7.12 -8.16 4.00
N GLY A 72 6.33 -9.14 3.55
CA GLY A 72 5.66 -10.07 4.46
C GLY A 72 4.45 -9.49 5.18
N LYS A 73 3.82 -8.47 4.60
CA LYS A 73 2.61 -7.86 5.17
C LYS A 73 1.37 -8.60 4.66
N GLY A 74 0.37 -8.76 5.52
CA GLY A 74 -0.86 -9.47 5.19
C GLY A 74 -1.92 -8.59 4.54
N PRO A 75 -2.96 -9.22 3.96
CA PRO A 75 -3.96 -8.51 3.16
C PRO A 75 -4.82 -7.55 3.98
N VAL A 76 -5.05 -7.81 5.28
CA VAL A 76 -5.83 -6.91 6.14
C VAL A 76 -5.11 -5.57 6.29
N MET A 77 -3.81 -5.61 6.55
CA MET A 77 -3.00 -4.39 6.66
C MET A 77 -2.92 -3.65 5.33
N ILE A 78 -2.66 -4.38 4.25
CA ILE A 78 -2.54 -3.79 2.91
C ILE A 78 -3.85 -3.11 2.52
N SER A 79 -4.99 -3.77 2.75
CA SER A 79 -6.32 -3.20 2.48
C SER A 79 -6.53 -1.89 3.24
N SER A 80 -6.21 -1.88 4.52
CA SER A 80 -6.35 -0.68 5.36
C SER A 80 -5.46 0.46 4.86
N GLU A 81 -4.22 0.14 4.51
CA GLU A 81 -3.27 1.14 4.02
C GLU A 81 -3.70 1.72 2.67
N LEU A 82 -4.23 0.88 1.77
CA LEU A 82 -4.73 1.35 0.48
C LEU A 82 -5.93 2.29 0.64
N LYS A 83 -6.85 1.95 1.54
CA LYS A 83 -8.01 2.81 1.82
C LYS A 83 -7.58 4.17 2.35
N LYS A 84 -6.58 4.22 3.21
CA LYS A 84 -6.02 5.47 3.71
C LYS A 84 -5.41 6.33 2.61
N ARG A 85 -4.98 5.71 1.52
CA ARG A 85 -4.40 6.38 0.36
C ARG A 85 -5.41 6.70 -0.72
N GLY A 86 -6.70 6.54 -0.40
CA GLY A 86 -7.79 6.88 -1.31
C GLY A 86 -8.09 5.81 -2.35
N ILE A 87 -7.60 4.60 -2.16
CA ILE A 87 -7.87 3.48 -3.08
C ILE A 87 -8.99 2.63 -2.49
N GLU A 88 -10.12 2.55 -3.22
CA GLU A 88 -11.25 1.75 -2.78
C GLU A 88 -11.35 0.41 -3.51
N ASN A 89 -10.93 0.38 -4.78
CA ASN A 89 -11.01 -0.81 -5.62
C ASN A 89 -9.61 -1.36 -5.87
N PHE A 90 -9.37 -2.57 -5.39
CA PHE A 90 -8.09 -3.26 -5.58
C PHE A 90 -8.32 -4.76 -5.50
N ASP A 91 -7.42 -5.52 -6.13
CA ASP A 91 -7.50 -6.98 -6.17
C ASP A 91 -6.32 -7.58 -5.42
N LEU A 92 -6.61 -8.23 -4.29
CA LEU A 92 -5.62 -8.92 -3.48
C LEU A 92 -5.50 -10.41 -3.85
N SER A 93 -6.39 -10.92 -4.72
CA SER A 93 -6.46 -12.35 -5.03
C SER A 93 -5.31 -12.86 -5.90
N ILE A 94 -4.46 -11.97 -6.42
CA ILE A 94 -3.33 -12.37 -7.25
C ILE A 94 -2.21 -13.07 -6.47
N PHE A 95 -2.25 -13.00 -5.13
CA PHE A 95 -1.26 -13.64 -4.27
C PHE A 95 -1.89 -14.70 -3.40
N ASP A 96 -1.11 -15.72 -3.08
CA ASP A 96 -1.49 -16.76 -2.12
C ASP A 96 -1.08 -16.30 -0.71
N TRP A 97 -2.04 -15.75 0.02
CA TRP A 97 -1.80 -15.20 1.36
C TRP A 97 -1.61 -16.30 2.41
N PHE A 98 -2.19 -17.50 2.18
CA PHE A 98 -1.98 -18.64 3.05
C PHE A 98 -0.53 -19.14 2.96
N GLU A 99 0.04 -19.12 1.77
CA GLU A 99 1.47 -19.44 1.60
C GLU A 99 2.35 -18.37 2.23
N LEU A 100 2.02 -17.10 2.04
CA LEU A 100 2.81 -16.00 2.59
C LEU A 100 2.83 -16.02 4.12
N VAL A 101 1.68 -16.24 4.78
CA VAL A 101 1.63 -16.27 6.24
C VAL A 101 2.50 -17.39 6.80
N LYS A 102 2.52 -18.54 6.13
CA LYS A 102 3.38 -19.67 6.49
C LYS A 102 4.86 -19.28 6.38
N GLN A 103 5.24 -18.66 5.26
CA GLN A 103 6.61 -18.22 5.05
C GLN A 103 7.03 -17.19 6.10
N VAL A 104 6.17 -16.26 6.43
CA VAL A 104 6.44 -15.22 7.44
C VAL A 104 6.64 -15.85 8.82
N ARG A 105 5.76 -16.82 9.18
CA ARG A 105 5.91 -17.56 10.44
C ARG A 105 7.25 -18.29 10.50
N GLU A 106 7.56 -19.05 9.45
CA GLU A 106 8.78 -19.86 9.40
C GLU A 106 10.04 -18.99 9.42
N LYS A 107 10.02 -17.87 8.71
CA LYS A 107 11.17 -16.95 8.70
C LYS A 107 11.43 -16.35 10.07
N LYS A 108 10.39 -16.04 10.82
CA LYS A 108 10.52 -15.40 12.13
C LYS A 108 10.80 -16.40 13.24
N PHE A 109 10.15 -17.56 13.24
CA PHE A 109 10.12 -18.50 14.36
C PHE A 109 10.71 -19.87 14.02
N GLY A 110 11.11 -20.12 12.76
CA GLY A 110 11.60 -21.42 12.34
C GLY A 110 10.48 -22.32 11.85
N GLN A 111 10.87 -23.46 11.29
CA GLN A 111 9.90 -24.39 10.69
C GLN A 111 9.11 -25.20 11.71
N ASN A 112 9.69 -25.44 12.88
CA ASN A 112 9.03 -26.25 13.91
C ASN A 112 7.86 -25.51 14.52
N LEU A 113 6.74 -26.21 14.65
CA LEU A 113 5.55 -25.65 15.28
C LEU A 113 5.73 -25.61 16.80
N PRO A 114 5.23 -24.55 17.47
CA PRO A 114 5.30 -24.48 18.93
C PRO A 114 4.42 -25.59 19.55
N LEU A 115 4.91 -26.17 20.65
CA LEU A 115 4.23 -27.26 21.33
C LEU A 115 3.25 -26.76 22.38
N ASP A 116 3.52 -25.60 22.97
CA ASP A 116 2.69 -25.06 24.04
C ASP A 116 1.77 -23.95 23.54
N TYR A 117 0.65 -23.82 24.25
CA TYR A 117 -0.38 -22.83 23.92
C TYR A 117 0.15 -21.40 23.96
N LYS A 118 0.93 -21.08 24.98
CA LYS A 118 1.42 -19.71 25.20
C LYS A 118 2.32 -19.23 24.07
N THR A 119 3.24 -20.06 23.64
CA THR A 119 4.13 -19.75 22.51
C THR A 119 3.35 -19.65 21.21
N LYS A 120 2.40 -20.57 20.99
CA LYS A 120 1.54 -20.54 19.81
C LYS A 120 0.73 -19.24 19.76
N ALA A 121 0.14 -18.83 20.88
CA ALA A 121 -0.63 -17.59 20.96
C ALA A 121 0.23 -16.37 20.65
N LYS A 122 1.47 -16.35 21.13
CA LYS A 122 2.42 -15.27 20.86
C LYS A 122 2.73 -15.17 19.36
N GLN A 123 2.98 -16.31 18.72
CA GLN A 123 3.24 -16.35 17.29
C GLN A 123 2.02 -15.87 16.48
N LYS A 124 0.83 -16.30 16.87
CA LYS A 124 -0.40 -15.85 16.20
C LYS A 124 -0.61 -14.35 16.33
N ARG A 125 -0.33 -13.77 17.49
CA ARG A 125 -0.41 -12.31 17.67
C ARG A 125 0.54 -11.57 16.76
N PHE A 126 1.76 -12.09 16.60
CA PHE A 126 2.74 -11.51 15.68
C PHE A 126 2.19 -11.48 14.25
N LEU A 127 1.59 -12.60 13.80
CA LEU A 127 1.04 -12.68 12.44
C LEU A 127 -0.17 -11.76 12.26
N LYS A 128 -1.00 -11.64 13.30
CA LYS A 128 -2.12 -10.69 13.28
C LYS A 128 -1.61 -9.26 13.16
N PHE A 129 -0.56 -8.92 13.89
CA PHE A 129 0.07 -7.60 13.81
C PHE A 129 0.64 -7.31 12.42
N ARG A 130 1.11 -8.35 11.73
CA ARG A 130 1.58 -8.24 10.34
C ARG A 130 0.46 -8.06 9.34
N GLY A 131 -0.79 -8.24 9.74
CA GLY A 131 -1.94 -7.95 8.89
C GLY A 131 -2.61 -9.17 8.27
N PHE A 132 -2.37 -10.37 8.79
CA PHE A 132 -3.05 -11.59 8.33
C PHE A 132 -4.37 -11.78 9.07
N ASP A 133 -5.35 -12.42 8.41
CA ASP A 133 -6.64 -12.67 9.02
C ASP A 133 -6.64 -13.97 9.83
N PHE A 134 -7.76 -14.19 10.52
CA PHE A 134 -7.92 -15.35 11.41
C PHE A 134 -7.71 -16.68 10.68
N ASP A 135 -8.33 -16.84 9.51
CA ASP A 135 -8.22 -18.09 8.73
C ASP A 135 -6.80 -18.33 8.25
N GLN A 136 -6.15 -17.29 7.74
CA GLN A 136 -4.77 -17.38 7.28
C GLN A 136 -3.85 -17.80 8.41
N ILE A 137 -4.00 -17.14 9.56
CA ILE A 137 -3.17 -17.43 10.73
C ILE A 137 -3.38 -18.87 11.20
N ASN A 138 -4.64 -19.31 11.33
CA ASN A 138 -4.92 -20.66 11.82
C ASN A 138 -4.36 -21.74 10.89
N LYS A 139 -4.42 -21.53 9.58
CA LYS A 139 -3.87 -22.50 8.62
C LYS A 139 -2.34 -22.55 8.63
N ALA A 140 -1.69 -21.53 9.17
CA ALA A 140 -0.24 -21.54 9.35
C ALA A 140 0.21 -22.45 10.50
N PHE A 141 -0.73 -22.94 11.30
CA PHE A 141 -0.47 -23.84 12.43
C PHE A 141 -1.26 -25.14 12.24
N PRO A 142 -0.92 -25.96 11.24
CA PRO A 142 -1.62 -27.21 11.02
C PRO A 142 -1.39 -28.16 12.20
N ARG A 143 -2.36 -29.03 12.43
CA ARG A 143 -2.27 -30.03 13.49
C ARG A 143 -1.31 -31.15 13.12
#